data_992ec884104bd4e8e226906d4a2e5db8
#
_entry.id   992ec884104bd4e8e226906d4a2e5db8
#
_cell.length_a   1.000
_cell.length_b   1.000
_cell.length_c   1.000
_cell.angle_alpha   90.00
_cell.angle_beta   90.00
_cell.angle_gamma   90.00
#
_symmetry.space_group_name_H-M   'P 1'
#
loop_
_entity.id
_entity.type
_entity.pdbx_description
1 polymer ?
#
loop_
_entity_poly.entity_id
_entity_poly.type
_entity_poly.pdbx_seq_one_letter_code
_entity_poly.pdbx_strand_id
1 'polypeptide(L)'
;MSRKEKILEILRNKKETSVKELSNIFGVSEMTIYRDVRELEQEGYVKRKHGAVLLNDKEETEALMVDTCPICEKPITRAYPYRITIEDTKVVETCCEHCGFLLHSRYEDKKVSAITYDFITENPISALNAWYVVGSSAVPCCSPSVIPFASKEDAQKFSKGFGGQVMNFIDAYNTIVNNMNINLKSCCHPSETVFRIDQLKKKS
;
A
#
# COMPACT_ATOMS: atom_id res chain seq x y z
N MET A 1 12.78 23.21 5.54
CA MET A 1 13.41 22.26 4.60
C MET A 1 14.88 22.10 5.01
N SER A 2 15.29 20.91 5.36
CA SER A 2 16.67 20.64 5.82
C SER A 2 17.65 20.67 4.64
N ARG A 3 18.96 20.78 4.92
CA ARG A 3 19.97 20.72 3.85
C ARG A 3 19.99 19.37 3.15
N LYS A 4 19.77 18.29 3.86
CA LYS A 4 19.63 16.94 3.29
C LYS A 4 18.49 16.81 2.30
N GLU A 5 17.31 17.35 2.62
CA GLU A 5 16.15 17.38 1.71
C GLU A 5 16.46 18.15 0.41
N LYS A 6 17.17 19.27 0.51
CA LYS A 6 17.60 20.04 -0.66
C LYS A 6 18.65 19.31 -1.50
N ILE A 7 19.55 18.54 -0.89
CA ILE A 7 20.51 17.67 -1.60
C ILE A 7 19.75 16.63 -2.44
N LEU A 8 18.75 15.97 -1.85
CA LEU A 8 17.93 14.99 -2.56
C LEU A 8 17.13 15.63 -3.70
N GLU A 9 16.59 16.84 -3.51
CA GLU A 9 15.90 17.60 -4.56
C GLU A 9 16.82 17.93 -5.74
N ILE A 10 18.07 18.36 -5.48
CA ILE A 10 19.07 18.62 -6.51
C ILE A 10 19.39 17.35 -7.30
N LEU A 11 19.57 16.22 -6.60
CA LEU A 11 19.86 14.93 -7.20
C LEU A 11 18.68 14.40 -8.04
N ARG A 12 17.43 14.65 -7.64
CA ARG A 12 16.25 14.33 -8.45
C ARG A 12 16.24 15.05 -9.80
N ASN A 13 16.69 16.32 -9.81
CA ASN A 13 16.71 17.13 -11.03
C ASN A 13 17.93 16.85 -11.93
N LYS A 14 19.09 16.58 -11.32
CA LYS A 14 20.36 16.44 -12.06
C LYS A 14 20.84 14.99 -12.24
N LYS A 15 20.20 14.01 -11.57
CA LYS A 15 20.59 12.60 -11.47
C LYS A 15 21.96 12.34 -10.82
N GLU A 16 22.90 13.24 -10.98
CA GLU A 16 24.27 13.15 -10.48
C GLU A 16 24.80 14.55 -10.12
N THR A 17 25.56 14.65 -9.02
CA THR A 17 26.26 15.89 -8.63
C THR A 17 27.54 15.53 -7.86
N SER A 18 28.48 16.48 -7.73
CA SER A 18 29.69 16.28 -6.96
C SER A 18 29.58 16.94 -5.57
N VAL A 19 30.36 16.42 -4.60
CA VAL A 19 30.47 17.04 -3.26
C VAL A 19 30.92 18.50 -3.36
N LYS A 20 31.84 18.79 -4.30
CA LYS A 20 32.34 20.13 -4.56
C LYS A 20 31.25 21.07 -5.07
N GLU A 21 30.40 20.58 -5.99
CA GLU A 21 29.28 21.33 -6.53
C GLU A 21 28.25 21.63 -5.43
N LEU A 22 27.90 20.63 -4.61
CA LEU A 22 27.02 20.83 -3.46
C LEU A 22 27.60 21.81 -2.43
N SER A 23 28.91 21.72 -2.15
CA SER A 23 29.62 22.68 -1.29
C SER A 23 29.45 24.12 -1.78
N ASN A 24 29.60 24.35 -3.07
CA ASN A 24 29.40 25.67 -3.70
C ASN A 24 27.94 26.14 -3.61
N ILE A 25 26.97 25.24 -3.91
CA ILE A 25 25.54 25.58 -3.86
C ILE A 25 25.10 25.98 -2.46
N PHE A 26 25.57 25.26 -1.44
CA PHE A 26 25.16 25.49 -0.06
C PHE A 26 26.05 26.46 0.70
N GLY A 27 27.17 26.91 0.12
CA GLY A 27 28.12 27.83 0.77
C GLY A 27 28.77 27.23 2.04
N VAL A 28 28.98 25.92 2.10
CA VAL A 28 29.57 25.21 3.23
C VAL A 28 30.80 24.42 2.80
N SER A 29 31.65 23.99 3.74
CA SER A 29 32.83 23.20 3.41
C SER A 29 32.43 21.82 2.82
N GLU A 30 33.29 21.26 1.97
CA GLU A 30 33.13 19.91 1.43
C GLU A 30 32.98 18.86 2.54
N MET A 31 33.69 19.02 3.66
CA MET A 31 33.58 18.14 4.82
C MET A 31 32.17 18.13 5.43
N THR A 32 31.47 19.27 5.39
CA THR A 32 30.08 19.36 5.85
C THR A 32 29.16 18.58 4.91
N ILE A 33 29.36 18.72 3.60
CA ILE A 33 28.60 17.98 2.60
C ILE A 33 28.91 16.49 2.67
N TYR A 34 30.19 16.10 2.86
CA TYR A 34 30.56 14.70 3.06
C TYR A 34 29.82 14.05 4.22
N ARG A 35 29.64 14.78 5.32
CA ARG A 35 28.89 14.28 6.47
C ARG A 35 27.42 14.06 6.15
N ASP A 36 26.79 15.06 5.51
CA ASP A 36 25.38 14.94 5.10
C ASP A 36 25.16 13.81 4.09
N VAL A 37 26.05 13.69 3.09
CA VAL A 37 25.99 12.63 2.07
C VAL A 37 26.24 11.25 2.69
N ARG A 38 27.14 11.14 3.66
CA ARG A 38 27.40 9.90 4.38
C ARG A 38 26.17 9.43 5.18
N GLU A 39 25.47 10.36 5.82
CA GLU A 39 24.22 10.06 6.53
C GLU A 39 23.15 9.60 5.55
N LEU A 40 22.97 10.32 4.43
CA LEU A 40 22.03 9.92 3.36
C LEU A 40 22.40 8.58 2.72
N GLU A 41 23.69 8.23 2.63
CA GLU A 41 24.15 6.93 2.15
C GLU A 41 23.85 5.81 3.16
N GLN A 42 24.04 6.08 4.47
CA GLN A 42 23.67 5.14 5.54
C GLN A 42 22.17 4.92 5.63
N GLU A 43 21.38 5.98 5.36
CA GLU A 43 19.94 5.93 5.26
C GLU A 43 19.45 5.29 3.94
N GLY A 44 20.37 5.00 2.98
CA GLY A 44 20.07 4.33 1.71
C GLY A 44 19.64 5.25 0.55
N TYR A 45 19.51 6.57 0.78
CA TYR A 45 19.01 7.53 -0.22
C TYR A 45 19.96 7.80 -1.38
N VAL A 46 21.25 7.72 -1.14
CA VAL A 46 22.26 8.02 -2.16
C VAL A 46 23.37 6.98 -2.19
N LYS A 47 24.09 6.90 -3.29
CA LYS A 47 25.33 6.15 -3.45
C LYS A 47 26.46 7.08 -3.92
N ARG A 48 27.70 6.82 -3.49
CA ARG A 48 28.88 7.53 -3.97
C ARG A 48 29.62 6.67 -4.97
N LYS A 49 30.00 7.25 -6.09
CA LYS A 49 30.81 6.60 -7.12
C LYS A 49 31.83 7.60 -7.67
N HIS A 50 33.13 7.32 -7.48
CA HIS A 50 34.23 8.14 -8.05
C HIS A 50 34.13 9.65 -7.77
N GLY A 51 33.70 10.04 -6.55
CA GLY A 51 33.57 11.45 -6.15
C GLY A 51 32.24 12.10 -6.54
N ALA A 52 31.40 11.41 -7.28
CA ALA A 52 30.02 11.81 -7.57
C ALA A 52 29.05 11.24 -6.50
N VAL A 53 27.97 11.97 -6.29
CA VAL A 53 26.83 11.59 -5.48
C VAL A 53 25.65 11.36 -6.44
N LEU A 54 25.08 10.17 -6.38
CA LEU A 54 23.94 9.76 -7.20
C LEU A 54 22.80 9.31 -6.28
N LEU A 55 21.56 9.47 -6.74
CA LEU A 55 20.46 8.79 -6.09
C LEU A 55 20.67 7.27 -6.15
N ASN A 56 20.21 6.58 -5.13
CA ASN A 56 20.22 5.13 -5.15
C ASN A 56 19.03 4.68 -6.03
N ASP A 57 19.30 4.07 -7.20
CA ASP A 57 18.28 3.65 -8.17
C ASP A 57 17.21 2.70 -7.58
N LYS A 58 17.46 2.17 -6.40
CA LYS A 58 16.43 1.42 -5.63
C LYS A 58 15.32 2.31 -5.09
N GLU A 59 15.54 3.63 -4.99
CA GLU A 59 14.59 4.57 -4.41
C GLU A 59 13.91 5.51 -5.41
N GLU A 60 14.36 5.61 -6.66
CA GLU A 60 13.55 6.30 -7.69
C GLU A 60 12.21 5.59 -7.91
N THR A 61 12.13 4.30 -7.56
CA THR A 61 10.90 3.51 -7.63
C THR A 61 10.16 3.39 -6.28
N GLU A 62 10.83 3.50 -5.13
CA GLU A 62 10.16 3.25 -3.84
C GLU A 62 9.80 4.52 -3.04
N ALA A 63 10.52 5.62 -3.18
CA ALA A 63 10.24 6.86 -2.41
C ALA A 63 9.23 7.82 -3.07
N LEU A 64 8.76 7.54 -4.29
CA LEU A 64 7.80 8.38 -5.02
C LEU A 64 6.50 7.69 -5.42
N MET A 65 6.35 6.40 -5.12
CA MET A 65 5.08 5.70 -5.25
C MET A 65 4.86 4.83 -4.02
N VAL A 66 4.54 5.43 -2.90
CA VAL A 66 3.70 4.73 -1.94
C VAL A 66 2.39 4.56 -2.69
N ASP A 67 2.19 3.37 -3.28
CA ASP A 67 0.95 3.06 -3.96
C ASP A 67 -0.19 3.37 -3.00
N THR A 68 -1.09 4.24 -3.42
CA THR A 68 -2.25 4.58 -2.63
C THR A 68 -3.36 3.60 -2.93
N CYS A 69 -4.03 3.14 -1.92
CA CYS A 69 -5.16 2.24 -2.06
C CYS A 69 -6.28 2.92 -2.87
N PRO A 70 -6.72 2.37 -4.01
CA PRO A 70 -7.72 3.00 -4.88
C PRO A 70 -9.13 3.03 -4.27
N ILE A 71 -9.30 2.52 -3.06
CA ILE A 71 -10.58 2.48 -2.33
C ILE A 71 -10.61 3.48 -1.19
N CYS A 72 -9.57 3.51 -0.34
CA CYS A 72 -9.56 4.35 0.87
C CYS A 72 -8.47 5.42 0.84
N GLU A 73 -7.70 5.53 -0.25
CA GLU A 73 -6.65 6.52 -0.48
C GLU A 73 -5.50 6.52 0.55
N LYS A 74 -5.49 5.53 1.45
CA LYS A 74 -4.38 5.35 2.38
C LYS A 74 -3.16 4.80 1.65
N PRO A 75 -1.95 5.16 2.09
CA PRO A 75 -0.72 4.55 1.61
C PRO A 75 -0.75 3.03 1.82
N ILE A 76 -0.31 2.28 0.83
CA ILE A 76 -0.12 0.82 0.95
C ILE A 76 1.25 0.59 1.59
N THR A 77 1.28 0.50 2.91
CA THR A 77 2.51 0.35 3.70
C THR A 77 2.78 -1.11 4.12
N ARG A 78 1.84 -2.01 3.83
CA ARG A 78 2.00 -3.44 4.17
C ARG A 78 2.92 -4.12 3.16
N ALA A 79 3.80 -4.96 3.65
CA ALA A 79 4.66 -5.81 2.81
C ALA A 79 3.83 -6.80 1.94
N TYR A 80 2.59 -7.09 2.36
CA TYR A 80 1.71 -8.09 1.76
C TYR A 80 0.33 -7.48 1.47
N PRO A 81 0.19 -6.67 0.40
CA PRO A 81 -1.08 -6.07 0.01
C PRO A 81 -2.02 -7.12 -0.62
N TYR A 82 -3.32 -6.88 -0.57
CA TYR A 82 -4.26 -7.65 -1.37
C TYR A 82 -4.11 -7.25 -2.84
N ARG A 83 -3.80 -8.21 -3.71
CA ARG A 83 -3.48 -7.98 -5.13
C ARG A 83 -4.53 -8.61 -6.02
N ILE A 84 -5.10 -7.81 -6.93
CA ILE A 84 -6.04 -8.25 -7.96
C ILE A 84 -5.38 -8.18 -9.32
N THR A 85 -5.52 -9.25 -10.11
CA THR A 85 -5.16 -9.27 -11.53
C THR A 85 -6.43 -9.34 -12.36
N ILE A 86 -6.62 -8.37 -13.25
CA ILE A 86 -7.81 -8.19 -14.07
C ILE A 86 -7.44 -8.54 -15.51
N GLU A 87 -8.20 -9.46 -16.12
CA GLU A 87 -8.01 -9.91 -17.52
C GLU A 87 -6.55 -10.32 -17.82
N ASP A 88 -5.88 -10.94 -16.84
CA ASP A 88 -4.50 -11.42 -16.91
C ASP A 88 -3.43 -10.33 -17.25
N THR A 89 -3.80 -9.06 -17.30
CA THR A 89 -2.92 -7.98 -17.75
C THR A 89 -2.74 -6.85 -16.75
N LYS A 90 -3.81 -6.43 -16.07
CA LYS A 90 -3.78 -5.31 -15.14
C LYS A 90 -3.70 -5.79 -13.71
N VAL A 91 -2.63 -5.44 -13.02
CA VAL A 91 -2.46 -5.69 -11.58
C VAL A 91 -2.81 -4.44 -10.79
N VAL A 92 -3.62 -4.58 -9.74
CA VAL A 92 -3.98 -3.50 -8.82
C VAL A 92 -3.85 -4.00 -7.39
N GLU A 93 -3.23 -3.21 -6.53
CA GLU A 93 -3.05 -3.51 -5.12
C GLU A 93 -3.96 -2.64 -4.24
N THR A 94 -4.37 -3.19 -3.10
CA THR A 94 -5.11 -2.46 -2.06
C THR A 94 -4.46 -2.67 -0.70
N CYS A 95 -4.71 -1.77 0.23
CA CYS A 95 -4.08 -1.79 1.55
C CYS A 95 -4.44 -3.00 2.42
N CYS A 96 -5.56 -3.68 2.13
CA CYS A 96 -6.04 -4.86 2.86
C CYS A 96 -7.19 -5.55 2.11
N GLU A 97 -7.59 -6.70 2.60
CA GLU A 97 -8.67 -7.55 2.06
C GLU A 97 -10.03 -6.84 2.02
N HIS A 98 -10.33 -6.02 3.04
CA HIS A 98 -11.54 -5.20 3.04
C HIS A 98 -11.65 -4.31 1.79
N CYS A 99 -10.59 -3.54 1.51
CA CYS A 99 -10.54 -2.71 0.30
C CYS A 99 -10.41 -3.56 -0.97
N GLY A 100 -9.77 -4.72 -0.90
CA GLY A 100 -9.67 -5.67 -1.99
C GLY A 100 -11.02 -6.20 -2.45
N PHE A 101 -11.90 -6.55 -1.51
CA PHE A 101 -13.26 -7.00 -1.82
C PHE A 101 -14.10 -5.89 -2.47
N LEU A 102 -13.99 -4.66 -1.98
CA LEU A 102 -14.64 -3.51 -2.59
C LEU A 102 -14.09 -3.17 -3.98
N LEU A 103 -12.81 -3.39 -4.21
CA LEU A 103 -12.24 -3.26 -5.55
C LEU A 103 -12.72 -4.38 -6.47
N HIS A 104 -12.77 -5.62 -5.97
CA HIS A 104 -13.24 -6.78 -6.72
C HIS A 104 -14.67 -6.59 -7.23
N SER A 105 -15.58 -6.02 -6.42
CA SER A 105 -16.96 -5.74 -6.83
C SER A 105 -17.10 -4.74 -8.00
N ARG A 106 -16.07 -3.96 -8.29
CA ARG A 106 -16.04 -3.06 -9.46
C ARG A 106 -15.75 -3.77 -10.78
N TYR A 107 -15.35 -5.04 -10.71
CA TYR A 107 -14.90 -5.85 -11.86
C TYR A 107 -15.62 -7.20 -11.94
N GLU A 108 -16.89 -7.27 -11.46
CA GLU A 108 -17.67 -8.52 -11.46
C GLU A 108 -17.90 -9.09 -12.87
N ASP A 109 -17.95 -8.22 -13.88
CA ASP A 109 -18.14 -8.62 -15.29
C ASP A 109 -16.85 -9.08 -15.97
N LYS A 110 -15.70 -9.08 -15.25
CA LYS A 110 -14.40 -9.37 -15.80
C LYS A 110 -13.78 -10.62 -15.18
N LYS A 111 -12.87 -11.24 -15.92
CA LYS A 111 -12.03 -12.30 -15.35
C LYS A 111 -11.08 -11.68 -14.32
N VAL A 112 -11.24 -12.06 -13.07
CA VAL A 112 -10.43 -11.57 -11.96
C VAL A 112 -9.79 -12.73 -11.22
N SER A 113 -8.50 -12.64 -10.96
CA SER A 113 -7.79 -13.47 -9.99
C SER A 113 -7.24 -12.59 -8.87
N ALA A 114 -7.17 -13.13 -7.66
CA ALA A 114 -6.68 -12.39 -6.53
C ALA A 114 -5.77 -13.22 -5.63
N ILE A 115 -4.74 -12.58 -5.12
CA ILE A 115 -3.77 -13.12 -4.17
C ILE A 115 -3.86 -12.31 -2.88
N THR A 116 -3.90 -13.01 -1.77
CA THR A 116 -3.73 -12.49 -0.42
C THR A 116 -2.61 -13.25 0.29
N TYR A 117 -2.35 -12.94 1.55
CA TYR A 117 -1.28 -13.56 2.32
C TYR A 117 -1.82 -14.09 3.63
N ASP A 118 -1.48 -15.32 3.94
CA ASP A 118 -1.84 -15.91 5.24
C ASP A 118 -1.34 -15.08 6.40
N PHE A 119 -2.23 -14.73 7.32
CA PHE A 119 -1.93 -13.82 8.42
C PHE A 119 -0.84 -14.35 9.38
N ILE A 120 -0.71 -15.68 9.50
CA ILE A 120 0.23 -16.30 10.44
C ILE A 120 1.61 -16.52 9.80
N THR A 121 1.62 -17.03 8.57
CA THR A 121 2.86 -17.47 7.91
C THR A 121 3.37 -16.49 6.87
N GLU A 122 2.56 -15.47 6.52
CA GLU A 122 2.84 -14.48 5.48
C GLU A 122 3.04 -15.09 4.08
N ASN A 123 2.69 -16.36 3.90
CA ASN A 123 2.75 -17.02 2.60
C ASN A 123 1.63 -16.53 1.67
N PRO A 124 1.92 -16.36 0.37
CA PRO A 124 0.90 -16.02 -0.61
C PRO A 124 -0.10 -17.17 -0.80
N ILE A 125 -1.37 -16.82 -0.81
CA ILE A 125 -2.48 -17.76 -1.01
C ILE A 125 -3.49 -17.18 -1.99
N SER A 126 -4.19 -18.06 -2.72
CA SER A 126 -5.32 -17.62 -3.54
C SER A 126 -6.41 -17.06 -2.64
N ALA A 127 -6.87 -15.85 -2.94
CA ALA A 127 -7.93 -15.21 -2.17
C ALA A 127 -9.22 -16.04 -2.18
N LEU A 128 -9.52 -16.74 -3.27
CA LEU A 128 -10.72 -17.58 -3.39
C LEU A 128 -10.68 -18.82 -2.47
N ASN A 129 -9.47 -19.30 -2.13
CA ASN A 129 -9.28 -20.49 -1.31
C ASN A 129 -8.97 -20.16 0.16
N ALA A 130 -8.78 -18.88 0.47
CA ALA A 130 -8.51 -18.43 1.82
C ALA A 130 -9.75 -18.49 2.71
N TRP A 131 -9.53 -18.63 4.02
CA TRP A 131 -10.51 -18.43 5.07
C TRP A 131 -10.33 -17.04 5.65
N TYR A 132 -11.40 -16.40 6.00
CA TYR A 132 -11.39 -15.02 6.49
C TYR A 132 -12.02 -14.93 7.86
N VAL A 133 -11.41 -14.13 8.76
CA VAL A 133 -12.06 -13.69 9.99
C VAL A 133 -12.52 -12.24 9.78
N VAL A 134 -13.84 -12.05 9.79
CA VAL A 134 -14.47 -10.75 9.55
C VAL A 134 -14.99 -10.15 10.86
N GLY A 135 -14.67 -8.88 11.10
CA GLY A 135 -15.18 -8.14 12.27
C GLY A 135 -14.54 -8.53 13.59
N SER A 136 -13.28 -8.96 13.60
CA SER A 136 -12.53 -9.19 14.85
C SER A 136 -12.15 -7.89 15.54
N SER A 137 -11.82 -7.95 16.82
CA SER A 137 -11.27 -6.82 17.59
C SER A 137 -9.85 -6.42 17.13
N ALA A 138 -9.12 -7.32 16.47
CA ALA A 138 -7.87 -7.00 15.79
C ALA A 138 -8.16 -6.31 14.46
N VAL A 139 -7.75 -5.06 14.32
CA VAL A 139 -7.99 -4.23 13.12
C VAL A 139 -6.64 -3.77 12.54
N PRO A 140 -5.97 -4.64 11.77
CA PRO A 140 -4.64 -4.32 11.25
C PRO A 140 -4.63 -3.21 10.20
N CYS A 141 -5.76 -2.90 9.56
CA CYS A 141 -5.85 -1.86 8.54
C CYS A 141 -7.22 -1.15 8.55
N CYS A 142 -8.21 -1.68 7.85
CA CYS A 142 -9.55 -1.07 7.72
C CYS A 142 -10.58 -1.76 8.61
N SER A 143 -11.66 -1.04 8.94
CA SER A 143 -12.81 -1.57 9.68
C SER A 143 -14.04 -1.64 8.75
N PRO A 144 -14.82 -2.73 8.82
CA PRO A 144 -14.58 -3.94 9.60
C PRO A 144 -13.30 -4.68 9.17
N SER A 145 -12.64 -5.34 10.12
CA SER A 145 -11.43 -6.11 9.83
C SER A 145 -11.78 -7.31 8.95
N VAL A 146 -10.90 -7.60 7.99
CA VAL A 146 -10.95 -8.81 7.15
C VAL A 146 -9.55 -9.39 7.17
N ILE A 147 -9.36 -10.52 7.82
CA ILE A 147 -8.05 -11.11 8.07
C ILE A 147 -8.00 -12.49 7.40
N PRO A 148 -7.08 -12.73 6.46
CA PRO A 148 -7.00 -13.97 5.69
C PRO A 148 -6.16 -15.04 6.39
N PHE A 149 -6.55 -16.29 6.22
CA PHE A 149 -5.87 -17.48 6.71
C PHE A 149 -5.83 -18.56 5.64
N ALA A 150 -4.71 -19.29 5.56
CA ALA A 150 -4.59 -20.44 4.67
C ALA A 150 -5.46 -21.61 5.12
N SER A 151 -5.68 -21.75 6.42
CA SER A 151 -6.47 -22.86 7.00
C SER A 151 -7.66 -22.35 7.80
N LYS A 152 -8.75 -23.12 7.75
CA LYS A 152 -9.95 -22.88 8.58
C LYS A 152 -9.65 -23.00 10.06
N GLU A 153 -8.78 -23.93 10.42
CA GLU A 153 -8.41 -24.20 11.80
C GLU A 153 -7.73 -22.99 12.44
N ASP A 154 -6.80 -22.35 11.72
CA ASP A 154 -6.09 -21.17 12.22
C ASP A 154 -7.01 -19.95 12.28
N ALA A 155 -7.90 -19.79 11.31
CA ALA A 155 -8.97 -18.79 11.36
C ALA A 155 -9.86 -18.98 12.62
N GLN A 156 -10.22 -20.22 12.96
CA GLN A 156 -11.01 -20.55 14.14
C GLN A 156 -10.25 -20.27 15.46
N LYS A 157 -8.96 -20.63 15.51
CA LYS A 157 -8.10 -20.30 16.67
C LYS A 157 -8.01 -18.79 16.88
N PHE A 158 -7.79 -18.05 15.81
CA PHE A 158 -7.75 -16.60 15.85
C PHE A 158 -9.07 -15.99 16.33
N SER A 159 -10.19 -16.42 15.74
CA SER A 159 -11.53 -15.94 16.11
C SER A 159 -11.88 -16.22 17.58
N LYS A 160 -11.42 -17.33 18.17
CA LYS A 160 -11.60 -17.60 19.60
C LYS A 160 -10.91 -16.57 20.50
N GLY A 161 -9.75 -16.03 20.08
CA GLY A 161 -8.99 -15.06 20.85
C GLY A 161 -9.43 -13.61 20.62
N PHE A 162 -9.76 -13.27 19.38
CA PHE A 162 -10.01 -11.90 18.96
C PHE A 162 -11.44 -11.63 18.48
N GLY A 163 -12.32 -12.61 18.55
CA GLY A 163 -13.68 -12.49 18.02
C GLY A 163 -13.71 -12.47 16.48
N GLY A 164 -14.86 -12.07 15.95
CA GLY A 164 -15.12 -12.09 14.53
C GLY A 164 -15.71 -13.42 14.05
N GLN A 165 -16.16 -13.44 12.81
CA GLN A 165 -16.80 -14.60 12.18
C GLN A 165 -15.86 -15.23 11.15
N VAL A 166 -15.72 -16.55 11.20
CA VAL A 166 -14.94 -17.32 10.23
C VAL A 166 -15.79 -17.60 9.00
N MET A 167 -15.34 -17.14 7.84
CA MET A 167 -16.05 -17.22 6.57
C MET A 167 -15.14 -17.74 5.45
N ASN A 168 -15.73 -18.37 4.43
CA ASN A 168 -15.07 -18.57 3.14
C ASN A 168 -15.04 -17.24 2.35
N PHE A 169 -14.42 -17.24 1.18
CA PHE A 169 -14.31 -16.05 0.33
C PHE A 169 -15.68 -15.45 -0.02
N ILE A 170 -16.62 -16.26 -0.48
CA ILE A 170 -17.93 -15.81 -0.96
C ILE A 170 -18.72 -15.13 0.16
N ASP A 171 -18.77 -15.75 1.33
CA ASP A 171 -19.50 -15.22 2.48
C ASP A 171 -18.87 -13.93 3.00
N ALA A 172 -17.55 -13.89 3.10
CA ALA A 172 -16.82 -12.71 3.53
C ALA A 172 -16.96 -11.54 2.52
N TYR A 173 -16.84 -11.84 1.23
CA TYR A 173 -17.05 -10.89 0.14
C TYR A 173 -18.47 -10.28 0.19
N ASN A 174 -19.50 -11.13 0.22
CA ASN A 174 -20.89 -10.68 0.30
C ASN A 174 -21.14 -9.86 1.57
N THR A 175 -20.57 -10.24 2.70
CA THR A 175 -20.72 -9.50 3.95
C THR A 175 -20.16 -8.09 3.83
N ILE A 176 -18.98 -7.93 3.23
CA ILE A 176 -18.35 -6.61 3.07
C ILE A 176 -19.07 -5.77 2.03
N VAL A 177 -19.36 -6.33 0.86
CA VAL A 177 -19.96 -5.57 -0.27
C VAL A 177 -21.41 -5.17 0.05
N ASN A 178 -22.21 -6.07 0.64
CA ASN A 178 -23.61 -5.76 0.97
C ASN A 178 -23.74 -4.78 2.14
N ASN A 179 -22.89 -4.88 3.16
CA ASN A 179 -22.90 -3.93 4.29
C ASN A 179 -22.48 -2.51 3.86
N MET A 180 -21.67 -2.37 2.82
CA MET A 180 -21.30 -1.06 2.29
C MET A 180 -22.43 -0.41 1.46
N ASN A 181 -23.28 -1.19 0.82
CA ASN A 181 -24.47 -0.67 0.15
C ASN A 181 -25.49 -0.04 1.13
N ILE A 182 -25.39 -0.39 2.43
CA ILE A 182 -26.28 0.12 3.48
C ILE A 182 -25.65 1.30 4.25
N ASN A 183 -24.31 1.41 4.32
CA ASN A 183 -23.60 2.38 5.15
C ASN A 183 -22.39 3.03 4.46
N LEU A 184 -22.63 3.84 3.43
CA LEU A 184 -21.60 4.70 2.82
C LEU A 184 -21.05 5.82 3.74
N LYS A 185 -21.41 5.84 5.03
CA LYS A 185 -21.10 6.95 5.94
C LYS A 185 -20.03 6.67 6.99
N SER A 186 -19.41 5.50 7.09
CA SER A 186 -18.50 5.24 8.22
C SER A 186 -17.23 4.45 7.93
N CYS A 187 -16.73 4.38 6.73
CA CYS A 187 -15.44 3.77 6.46
C CYS A 187 -14.38 4.80 6.10
N CYS A 188 -13.49 5.10 7.03
CA CYS A 188 -12.14 5.63 6.82
C CYS A 188 -11.96 7.13 6.50
N HIS A 189 -12.97 7.99 6.48
CA HIS A 189 -12.74 9.43 6.32
C HIS A 189 -13.43 10.29 7.38
N PRO A 190 -12.69 11.17 8.07
CA PRO A 190 -13.26 12.29 8.80
C PRO A 190 -13.34 13.57 7.93
N SER A 191 -13.63 13.46 6.63
CA SER A 191 -13.89 14.66 5.82
C SER A 191 -14.80 14.36 4.64
N GLU A 192 -15.88 15.12 4.61
CA GLU A 192 -16.95 15.14 3.63
C GLU A 192 -16.44 15.26 2.18
N THR A 193 -16.56 14.20 1.42
CA THR A 193 -16.74 14.31 -0.03
C THR A 193 -17.62 13.14 -0.50
N VAL A 194 -18.89 13.47 -0.69
CA VAL A 194 -19.91 12.60 -1.28
C VAL A 194 -19.57 12.41 -2.75
N PHE A 195 -18.98 11.28 -3.13
CA PHE A 195 -18.97 10.88 -4.53
C PHE A 195 -20.33 10.31 -4.89
N ARG A 196 -21.13 11.11 -5.61
CA ARG A 196 -22.39 10.66 -6.24
C ARG A 196 -22.03 9.73 -7.40
N ILE A 197 -22.45 8.48 -7.31
CA ILE A 197 -22.30 7.43 -8.34
C ILE A 197 -23.14 7.76 -9.61
N ASP A 198 -24.01 8.78 -9.57
CA ASP A 198 -24.93 9.12 -10.67
C ASP A 198 -24.26 9.78 -11.90
N GLN A 199 -22.97 10.12 -11.85
CA GLN A 199 -22.30 10.80 -12.97
C GLN A 199 -21.53 9.90 -13.93
N LEU A 200 -21.42 8.60 -13.67
CA LEU A 200 -20.68 7.68 -14.54
C LEU A 200 -21.57 6.94 -15.58
N LYS A 201 -22.91 7.11 -15.53
CA LYS A 201 -23.83 6.50 -16.50
C LYS A 201 -24.21 7.38 -17.70
N LYS A 202 -23.57 8.54 -17.90
CA LYS A 202 -23.83 9.41 -19.07
C LYS A 202 -22.54 9.73 -19.81
N LYS A 203 -21.90 8.75 -20.41
CA LYS A 203 -21.04 8.90 -21.61
C LYS A 203 -20.85 7.50 -22.21
N SER A 204 -21.83 7.04 -22.91
CA SER A 204 -21.71 6.12 -24.04
C SER A 204 -22.42 6.79 -25.20
#